data_48b634114f66a1c17b0000991502eba1
#
_entry.id   48b634114f66a1c17b0000991502eba1
#
_cell.length_a   1.000
_cell.length_b   1.000
_cell.length_c   1.000
_cell.angle_alpha   90.00
_cell.angle_beta   90.00
_cell.angle_gamma   90.00
#
_symmetry.space_group_name_H-M   'P 1'
#
loop_
_entity.id
_entity.type
_entity.pdbx_description
1 polymer ?
#
loop_
_entity_poly.entity_id
_entity_poly.type
_entity_poly.pdbx_seq_one_letter_code
_entity_poly.pdbx_strand_id
1 'polypeptide(L)'
;MSYVFYGCSSLEEIKFSNFITSNVENMSFMFFECSSLKKLNLSNFDTSNVKNMCNMFGACSSLNELNLFNFDIKKVTNISSMFYKCSSLIKLNLSNFITDNITYMNEMFRECSLLKELNLLNFNTNNVINMSGMFAQCLLLNKLNISNFNFNNVTNLNGMFFKCISLKDLNISNFNIIDEEEINEIFNGCSDELILEMCKKFNCLDDDLDYDYLNINK
;
A
#
# COMPACT_ATOMS: atom_id res chain seq x y z
N MET A 1 -3.27 8.82 -20.63
CA MET A 1 -4.68 8.67 -20.16
C MET A 1 -4.84 9.01 -18.68
N SER A 2 -3.99 9.87 -18.13
CA SER A 2 -4.18 10.38 -16.78
C SER A 2 -5.49 11.19 -16.67
N TYR A 3 -6.15 11.11 -15.48
CA TYR A 3 -7.35 11.89 -15.11
C TYR A 3 -8.61 11.67 -15.96
N VAL A 4 -8.71 10.61 -16.81
CA VAL A 4 -9.85 10.47 -17.75
C VAL A 4 -11.20 10.37 -17.04
N PHE A 5 -11.27 9.69 -15.89
CA PHE A 5 -12.49 9.54 -15.08
C PHE A 5 -12.32 10.17 -13.68
N TYR A 6 -11.35 11.09 -13.51
CA TYR A 6 -11.10 11.74 -12.24
C TYR A 6 -12.36 12.40 -11.68
N GLY A 7 -12.69 12.14 -10.42
CA GLY A 7 -13.82 12.75 -9.74
C GLY A 7 -15.21 12.32 -10.24
N CYS A 8 -15.30 11.26 -11.05
CA CYS A 8 -16.60 10.73 -11.49
C CYS A 8 -17.32 10.01 -10.33
N SER A 9 -17.65 10.75 -9.27
CA SER A 9 -18.13 10.23 -7.99
C SER A 9 -19.47 9.53 -8.05
N SER A 10 -20.31 9.80 -9.05
CA SER A 10 -21.61 9.15 -9.26
C SER A 10 -21.55 7.93 -10.19
N LEU A 11 -20.37 7.60 -10.73
CA LEU A 11 -20.20 6.49 -11.65
C LEU A 11 -20.21 5.16 -10.89
N GLU A 12 -21.20 4.30 -11.12
CA GLU A 12 -21.32 2.99 -10.45
C GLU A 12 -20.67 1.84 -11.23
N GLU A 13 -20.70 1.88 -12.54
CA GLU A 13 -20.13 0.89 -13.44
C GLU A 13 -19.65 1.57 -14.73
N ILE A 14 -18.56 1.05 -15.31
CA ILE A 14 -18.08 1.49 -16.61
C ILE A 14 -17.80 0.27 -17.50
N LYS A 15 -18.23 0.34 -18.76
CA LYS A 15 -17.96 -0.68 -19.78
C LYS A 15 -17.04 -0.12 -20.83
N PHE A 16 -15.90 -0.77 -21.01
CA PHE A 16 -14.95 -0.41 -22.05
C PHE A 16 -15.17 -1.27 -23.28
N SER A 17 -15.70 -0.67 -24.37
CA SER A 17 -15.74 -1.28 -25.68
C SER A 17 -14.76 -0.55 -26.61
N ASN A 18 -13.87 -1.30 -27.26
CA ASN A 18 -12.86 -0.75 -28.18
C ASN A 18 -11.91 0.32 -27.56
N PHE A 19 -11.63 0.18 -26.26
CA PHE A 19 -10.73 1.10 -25.54
C PHE A 19 -9.30 0.61 -25.73
N ILE A 20 -8.50 1.37 -26.51
CA ILE A 20 -7.13 1.00 -26.85
C ILE A 20 -6.16 1.70 -25.88
N THR A 21 -5.38 0.92 -25.15
CA THR A 21 -4.41 1.45 -24.16
C THR A 21 -2.95 1.12 -24.46
N SER A 22 -2.67 0.40 -25.55
CA SER A 22 -1.32 -0.10 -25.88
C SER A 22 -0.23 0.99 -26.00
N ASN A 23 -0.61 2.23 -26.30
CA ASN A 23 0.33 3.35 -26.41
C ASN A 23 0.29 4.29 -25.18
N VAL A 24 -0.37 3.88 -24.09
CA VAL A 24 -0.52 4.72 -22.91
C VAL A 24 0.70 4.56 -22.00
N GLU A 25 1.39 5.66 -21.73
CA GLU A 25 2.52 5.69 -20.80
C GLU A 25 2.14 6.16 -19.39
N ASN A 26 1.01 6.86 -19.24
CA ASN A 26 0.57 7.41 -17.96
C ASN A 26 -0.92 7.16 -17.72
N MET A 27 -1.22 6.40 -16.65
CA MET A 27 -2.58 6.11 -16.15
C MET A 27 -2.82 6.69 -14.75
N SER A 28 -1.97 7.63 -14.29
CA SER A 28 -2.13 8.23 -12.96
C SER A 28 -3.49 8.92 -12.82
N PHE A 29 -4.11 8.78 -11.63
CA PHE A 29 -5.41 9.39 -11.29
C PHE A 29 -6.57 9.01 -12.24
N MET A 30 -6.44 7.94 -13.03
CA MET A 30 -7.44 7.64 -14.06
C MET A 30 -8.84 7.46 -13.49
N PHE A 31 -9.00 6.81 -12.34
CA PHE A 31 -10.27 6.58 -11.65
C PHE A 31 -10.30 7.22 -10.25
N PHE A 32 -9.40 8.15 -9.97
CA PHE A 32 -9.34 8.78 -8.66
C PHE A 32 -10.66 9.45 -8.29
N GLU A 33 -11.14 9.22 -7.05
CA GLU A 33 -12.44 9.71 -6.56
C GLU A 33 -13.67 9.20 -7.32
N CYS A 34 -13.59 8.06 -8.02
CA CYS A 34 -14.77 7.36 -8.50
C CYS A 34 -15.44 6.62 -7.31
N SER A 35 -15.94 7.39 -6.34
CA SER A 35 -16.34 6.87 -5.02
C SER A 35 -17.55 5.93 -5.04
N SER A 36 -18.42 6.01 -6.03
CA SER A 36 -19.57 5.08 -6.21
C SER A 36 -19.26 3.86 -7.07
N LEU A 37 -18.03 3.74 -7.61
CA LEU A 37 -17.67 2.68 -8.54
C LEU A 37 -17.61 1.34 -7.82
N LYS A 38 -18.53 0.42 -8.17
CA LYS A 38 -18.68 -0.90 -7.55
C LYS A 38 -18.00 -2.00 -8.35
N LYS A 39 -18.00 -1.86 -9.67
CA LYS A 39 -17.45 -2.85 -10.62
C LYS A 39 -16.62 -2.17 -11.69
N LEU A 40 -15.45 -2.75 -11.95
CA LEU A 40 -14.53 -2.25 -12.95
C LEU A 40 -13.90 -3.41 -13.71
N ASN A 41 -14.22 -3.55 -14.97
CA ASN A 41 -13.62 -4.55 -15.84
C ASN A 41 -12.53 -3.92 -16.70
N LEU A 42 -11.29 -4.31 -16.43
CA LEU A 42 -10.09 -3.82 -17.12
C LEU A 42 -9.42 -4.91 -17.98
N SER A 43 -10.12 -5.99 -18.29
CA SER A 43 -9.55 -7.14 -19.02
C SER A 43 -8.96 -6.79 -20.39
N ASN A 44 -9.43 -5.70 -21.01
CA ASN A 44 -8.95 -5.22 -22.31
C ASN A 44 -7.83 -4.18 -22.21
N PHE A 45 -7.36 -3.86 -20.99
CA PHE A 45 -6.29 -2.88 -20.80
C PHE A 45 -4.94 -3.53 -21.09
N ASP A 46 -4.21 -3.01 -22.03
CA ASP A 46 -2.79 -3.27 -22.23
C ASP A 46 -1.99 -2.20 -21.47
N THR A 47 -1.26 -2.62 -20.44
CA THR A 47 -0.47 -1.72 -19.60
C THR A 47 1.03 -1.83 -19.84
N SER A 48 1.45 -2.58 -20.85
CA SER A 48 2.86 -2.92 -21.13
C SER A 48 3.77 -1.71 -21.39
N ASN A 49 3.20 -0.55 -21.72
CA ASN A 49 3.93 0.69 -21.94
C ASN A 49 3.74 1.72 -20.81
N VAL A 50 2.96 1.40 -19.78
CA VAL A 50 2.69 2.33 -18.68
C VAL A 50 3.89 2.48 -17.77
N LYS A 51 4.26 3.73 -17.47
CA LYS A 51 5.37 4.12 -16.58
C LYS A 51 4.88 4.66 -15.23
N ASN A 52 3.63 5.16 -15.18
CA ASN A 52 3.07 5.78 -13.99
C ASN A 52 1.61 5.36 -13.76
N MET A 53 1.34 4.77 -12.58
CA MET A 53 0.00 4.38 -12.11
C MET A 53 -0.35 5.02 -10.75
N CYS A 54 0.33 6.11 -10.38
CA CYS A 54 0.08 6.84 -9.13
C CYS A 54 -1.41 7.20 -9.00
N ASN A 55 -2.01 6.90 -7.83
CA ASN A 55 -3.42 7.18 -7.54
C ASN A 55 -4.45 6.63 -8.55
N MET A 56 -4.10 5.58 -9.33
CA MET A 56 -4.98 5.13 -10.43
C MET A 56 -6.39 4.77 -9.95
N PHE A 57 -6.52 4.14 -8.78
CA PHE A 57 -7.79 3.76 -8.15
C PHE A 57 -8.02 4.47 -6.81
N GLY A 58 -7.22 5.51 -6.51
CA GLY A 58 -7.33 6.22 -5.25
C GLY A 58 -8.75 6.75 -4.99
N ALA A 59 -9.23 6.59 -3.77
CA ALA A 59 -10.56 6.98 -3.31
C ALA A 59 -11.74 6.32 -4.08
N CYS A 60 -11.53 5.16 -4.70
CA CYS A 60 -12.62 4.29 -5.18
C CYS A 60 -13.25 3.54 -3.99
N SER A 61 -13.90 4.29 -3.10
CA SER A 61 -14.31 3.79 -1.78
C SER A 61 -15.41 2.72 -1.79
N SER A 62 -16.16 2.58 -2.88
CA SER A 62 -17.18 1.52 -3.04
C SER A 62 -16.67 0.27 -3.76
N LEU A 63 -15.41 0.27 -4.23
CA LEU A 63 -14.84 -0.85 -4.97
C LEU A 63 -14.43 -1.96 -3.99
N ASN A 64 -15.14 -3.10 -4.04
CA ASN A 64 -14.93 -4.20 -3.10
C ASN A 64 -13.99 -5.29 -3.62
N GLU A 65 -13.83 -5.39 -4.93
CA GLU A 65 -12.90 -6.30 -5.60
C GLU A 65 -12.37 -5.68 -6.89
N LEU A 66 -11.13 -6.00 -7.24
CA LEU A 66 -10.48 -5.52 -8.45
C LEU A 66 -9.60 -6.62 -9.04
N ASN A 67 -9.85 -6.94 -10.31
CA ASN A 67 -9.04 -7.91 -11.04
C ASN A 67 -8.00 -7.18 -11.92
N LEU A 68 -6.73 -7.38 -11.58
CA LEU A 68 -5.58 -6.80 -12.28
C LEU A 68 -4.67 -7.87 -12.91
N PHE A 69 -5.20 -9.07 -13.14
CA PHE A 69 -4.40 -10.20 -13.63
C PHE A 69 -3.66 -9.92 -14.95
N ASN A 70 -4.24 -9.10 -15.81
CA ASN A 70 -3.65 -8.74 -17.12
C ASN A 70 -2.71 -7.52 -17.05
N PHE A 71 -2.52 -6.90 -15.87
CA PHE A 71 -1.64 -5.74 -15.76
C PHE A 71 -0.16 -6.15 -15.85
N ASP A 72 0.53 -5.63 -16.85
CA ASP A 72 1.99 -5.66 -16.92
C ASP A 72 2.53 -4.34 -16.37
N ILE A 73 3.24 -4.41 -15.24
CA ILE A 73 3.80 -3.24 -14.57
C ILE A 73 5.33 -3.16 -14.67
N LYS A 74 5.95 -3.98 -15.53
CA LYS A 74 7.42 -4.04 -15.65
C LYS A 74 8.08 -2.71 -15.96
N LYS A 75 7.39 -1.79 -16.66
CA LYS A 75 7.92 -0.44 -16.97
C LYS A 75 7.47 0.62 -15.97
N VAL A 76 6.60 0.27 -15.03
CA VAL A 76 6.09 1.22 -14.05
C VAL A 76 7.15 1.55 -13.03
N THR A 77 7.31 2.84 -12.72
CA THR A 77 8.23 3.33 -11.70
C THR A 77 7.51 3.92 -10.49
N ASN A 78 6.23 4.27 -10.63
CA ASN A 78 5.45 4.90 -9.57
C ASN A 78 4.07 4.26 -9.44
N ILE A 79 3.81 3.64 -8.28
CA ILE A 79 2.52 3.08 -7.85
C ILE A 79 2.05 3.71 -6.53
N SER A 80 2.60 4.90 -6.18
CA SER A 80 2.20 5.58 -4.94
C SER A 80 0.70 5.83 -4.92
N SER A 81 0.09 5.60 -3.76
CA SER A 81 -1.35 5.81 -3.52
C SER A 81 -2.28 5.06 -4.49
N MET A 82 -1.79 4.00 -5.19
CA MET A 82 -2.57 3.33 -6.25
C MET A 82 -3.94 2.86 -5.78
N PHE A 83 -4.06 2.42 -4.50
CA PHE A 83 -5.29 1.97 -3.87
C PHE A 83 -5.65 2.82 -2.64
N TYR A 84 -5.12 4.04 -2.54
CA TYR A 84 -5.41 4.96 -1.45
C TYR A 84 -6.92 5.12 -1.24
N LYS A 85 -7.41 4.97 0.00
CA LYS A 85 -8.85 5.06 0.33
C LYS A 85 -9.78 4.13 -0.43
N CYS A 86 -9.30 2.98 -0.93
CA CYS A 86 -10.16 1.90 -1.39
C CYS A 86 -10.76 1.18 -0.18
N SER A 87 -11.57 1.89 0.61
CA SER A 87 -12.01 1.46 1.94
C SER A 87 -12.93 0.23 1.96
N SER A 88 -13.60 -0.08 0.85
CA SER A 88 -14.43 -1.29 0.69
C SER A 88 -13.66 -2.49 0.11
N LEU A 89 -12.38 -2.33 -0.23
CA LEU A 89 -11.61 -3.40 -0.85
C LEU A 89 -11.32 -4.52 0.15
N ILE A 90 -11.84 -5.72 -0.12
CA ILE A 90 -11.74 -6.88 0.79
C ILE A 90 -10.61 -7.81 0.36
N LYS A 91 -10.43 -7.97 -0.94
CA LYS A 91 -9.42 -8.85 -1.54
C LYS A 91 -8.74 -8.16 -2.72
N LEU A 92 -7.42 -8.35 -2.81
CA LEU A 92 -6.62 -7.85 -3.90
C LEU A 92 -5.53 -8.87 -4.25
N ASN A 93 -5.52 -9.32 -5.50
CA ASN A 93 -4.50 -10.24 -5.99
C ASN A 93 -3.47 -9.44 -6.83
N LEU A 94 -2.23 -9.41 -6.36
CA LEU A 94 -1.11 -8.74 -7.01
C LEU A 94 0.01 -9.74 -7.37
N SER A 95 -0.30 -11.03 -7.50
CA SER A 95 0.70 -12.08 -7.74
C SER A 95 1.45 -11.94 -9.08
N ASN A 96 0.89 -11.18 -10.02
CA ASN A 96 1.51 -10.87 -11.32
C ASN A 96 2.32 -9.57 -11.33
N PHE A 97 2.32 -8.81 -10.21
CA PHE A 97 3.05 -7.55 -10.14
C PHE A 97 4.56 -7.78 -10.00
N ILE A 98 5.32 -7.47 -11.06
CA ILE A 98 6.78 -7.47 -11.06
C ILE A 98 7.24 -6.04 -10.78
N THR A 99 7.80 -5.82 -9.58
CA THR A 99 8.04 -4.46 -9.05
C THR A 99 9.51 -4.01 -9.17
N ASP A 100 10.30 -4.68 -10.01
CA ASP A 100 11.75 -4.45 -10.13
C ASP A 100 12.15 -3.00 -10.45
N ASN A 101 11.29 -2.26 -11.15
CA ASN A 101 11.55 -0.87 -11.55
C ASN A 101 10.83 0.17 -10.68
N ILE A 102 10.08 -0.27 -9.66
CA ILE A 102 9.33 0.65 -8.82
C ILE A 102 10.26 1.43 -7.90
N THR A 103 10.05 2.75 -7.88
CA THR A 103 10.78 3.70 -7.03
C THR A 103 9.89 4.25 -5.92
N TYR A 104 8.59 4.43 -6.18
CA TYR A 104 7.64 5.02 -5.23
C TYR A 104 6.48 4.08 -4.95
N MET A 105 6.30 3.70 -3.66
CA MET A 105 5.21 2.87 -3.14
C MET A 105 4.48 3.54 -1.96
N ASN A 106 4.77 4.82 -1.69
CA ASN A 106 4.16 5.50 -0.55
C ASN A 106 2.63 5.51 -0.65
N GLU A 107 1.98 5.32 0.49
CA GLU A 107 0.52 5.32 0.63
C GLU A 107 -0.24 4.31 -0.26
N MET A 108 0.45 3.30 -0.84
CA MET A 108 -0.17 2.41 -1.82
C MET A 108 -1.48 1.78 -1.35
N PHE A 109 -1.57 1.39 -0.08
CA PHE A 109 -2.75 0.77 0.55
C PHE A 109 -3.32 1.61 1.70
N ARG A 110 -2.91 2.87 1.83
CA ARG A 110 -3.39 3.72 2.93
C ARG A 110 -4.92 3.80 2.92
N GLU A 111 -5.53 3.60 4.09
CA GLU A 111 -6.98 3.60 4.29
C GLU A 111 -7.75 2.49 3.51
N CYS A 112 -7.08 1.39 3.13
CA CYS A 112 -7.74 0.16 2.71
C CYS A 112 -8.31 -0.57 3.95
N SER A 113 -9.30 0.01 4.61
CA SER A 113 -9.71 -0.33 5.98
C SER A 113 -10.35 -1.71 6.12
N LEU A 114 -10.93 -2.29 5.06
CA LEU A 114 -11.51 -3.64 5.07
C LEU A 114 -10.57 -4.74 4.57
N LEU A 115 -9.35 -4.40 4.15
CA LEU A 115 -8.37 -5.36 3.66
C LEU A 115 -7.80 -6.17 4.83
N LYS A 116 -8.03 -7.48 4.85
CA LYS A 116 -7.62 -8.38 5.95
C LYS A 116 -6.29 -9.07 5.70
N GLU A 117 -6.02 -9.37 4.45
CA GLU A 117 -4.84 -10.13 4.00
C GLU A 117 -4.27 -9.49 2.75
N LEU A 118 -2.95 -9.53 2.63
CA LEU A 118 -2.25 -9.05 1.46
C LEU A 118 -1.00 -9.90 1.24
N ASN A 119 -0.87 -10.48 0.05
CA ASN A 119 0.32 -11.24 -0.33
C ASN A 119 1.22 -10.39 -1.22
N LEU A 120 2.40 -10.05 -0.70
CA LEU A 120 3.41 -9.23 -1.37
C LEU A 120 4.76 -9.97 -1.50
N LEU A 121 4.78 -11.30 -1.37
CA LEU A 121 6.02 -12.09 -1.42
C LEU A 121 6.74 -12.04 -2.78
N ASN A 122 6.03 -11.63 -3.84
CA ASN A 122 6.61 -11.40 -5.17
C ASN A 122 7.15 -9.98 -5.38
N PHE A 123 6.96 -9.08 -4.41
CA PHE A 123 7.46 -7.70 -4.55
C PHE A 123 8.97 -7.63 -4.35
N ASN A 124 9.66 -7.05 -5.32
CA ASN A 124 11.05 -6.65 -5.21
C ASN A 124 11.10 -5.14 -4.89
N THR A 125 11.69 -4.79 -3.75
CA THR A 125 11.75 -3.40 -3.29
C THR A 125 13.15 -2.79 -3.34
N ASN A 126 14.09 -3.44 -4.05
CA ASN A 126 15.48 -3.00 -4.10
C ASN A 126 15.68 -1.57 -4.63
N ASN A 127 14.76 -1.07 -5.46
CA ASN A 127 14.84 0.27 -6.04
C ASN A 127 13.89 1.27 -5.38
N VAL A 128 13.16 0.86 -4.34
CA VAL A 128 12.18 1.73 -3.68
C VAL A 128 12.88 2.70 -2.74
N ILE A 129 12.53 3.98 -2.85
CA ILE A 129 13.08 5.06 -2.01
C ILE A 129 12.05 5.65 -1.04
N ASN A 130 10.75 5.41 -1.24
CA ASN A 130 9.70 5.93 -0.39
C ASN A 130 8.58 4.90 -0.19
N MET A 131 8.35 4.52 1.08
CA MET A 131 7.28 3.63 1.55
C MET A 131 6.42 4.28 2.64
N SER A 132 6.50 5.63 2.81
CA SER A 132 5.75 6.32 3.85
C SER A 132 4.24 6.04 3.74
N GLY A 133 3.61 5.76 4.87
CA GLY A 133 2.18 5.51 4.94
C GLY A 133 1.67 4.31 4.13
N MET A 134 2.54 3.41 3.64
CA MET A 134 2.15 2.36 2.69
C MET A 134 0.94 1.53 3.14
N PHE A 135 0.84 1.22 4.43
CA PHE A 135 -0.25 0.45 5.04
C PHE A 135 -1.04 1.27 6.07
N ALA A 136 -0.82 2.59 6.15
CA ALA A 136 -1.46 3.43 7.16
C ALA A 136 -2.99 3.27 7.13
N GLN A 137 -3.57 3.08 8.34
CA GLN A 137 -5.02 2.90 8.51
C GLN A 137 -5.62 1.69 7.76
N CYS A 138 -4.83 0.64 7.53
CA CYS A 138 -5.35 -0.69 7.17
C CYS A 138 -5.93 -1.34 8.43
N LEU A 139 -7.13 -0.91 8.84
CA LEU A 139 -7.70 -1.17 10.17
C LEU A 139 -7.95 -2.67 10.45
N LEU A 140 -8.27 -3.47 9.44
CA LEU A 140 -8.55 -4.90 9.58
C LEU A 140 -7.39 -5.80 9.13
N LEU A 141 -6.27 -5.24 8.68
CA LEU A 141 -5.10 -6.01 8.32
C LEU A 141 -4.49 -6.63 9.59
N ASN A 142 -4.60 -7.95 9.71
CA ASN A 142 -4.19 -8.66 10.93
C ASN A 142 -2.88 -9.43 10.77
N LYS A 143 -2.52 -9.77 9.55
CA LYS A 143 -1.30 -10.50 9.20
C LYS A 143 -0.66 -9.94 7.95
N LEU A 144 0.66 -9.73 8.00
CA LEU A 144 1.43 -9.25 6.85
C LEU A 144 2.83 -9.87 6.83
N ASN A 145 3.19 -10.46 5.69
CA ASN A 145 4.54 -10.96 5.46
C ASN A 145 5.23 -10.13 4.39
N ILE A 146 6.23 -9.37 4.80
CA ILE A 146 7.12 -8.54 3.97
C ILE A 146 8.59 -8.85 4.27
N SER A 147 8.88 -10.10 4.65
CA SER A 147 10.25 -10.55 4.94
C SER A 147 11.19 -10.48 3.72
N ASN A 148 10.62 -10.38 2.51
CA ASN A 148 11.33 -10.16 1.25
C ASN A 148 11.64 -8.70 0.94
N PHE A 149 11.10 -7.74 1.72
CA PHE A 149 11.34 -6.32 1.45
C PHE A 149 12.78 -5.95 1.80
N ASN A 150 13.38 -5.17 0.92
CA ASN A 150 14.69 -4.56 1.12
C ASN A 150 14.49 -3.05 1.40
N PHE A 151 14.96 -2.60 2.55
CA PHE A 151 14.83 -1.22 3.01
C PHE A 151 16.10 -0.38 2.81
N ASN A 152 17.19 -0.95 2.24
CA ASN A 152 18.48 -0.29 2.16
C ASN A 152 18.47 1.05 1.41
N ASN A 153 17.59 1.20 0.41
CA ASN A 153 17.47 2.42 -0.38
C ASN A 153 16.30 3.30 0.06
N VAL A 154 15.52 2.86 1.05
CA VAL A 154 14.34 3.60 1.51
C VAL A 154 14.78 4.75 2.40
N THR A 155 14.38 5.97 2.04
CA THR A 155 14.70 7.20 2.76
C THR A 155 13.51 7.76 3.55
N ASN A 156 12.30 7.19 3.37
CA ASN A 156 11.12 7.63 4.07
C ASN A 156 10.19 6.45 4.38
N LEU A 157 10.01 6.18 5.67
CA LEU A 157 9.16 5.12 6.24
C LEU A 157 8.06 5.69 7.15
N ASN A 158 7.97 7.02 7.29
CA ASN A 158 7.07 7.68 8.23
C ASN A 158 5.65 7.15 8.14
N GLY A 159 5.11 6.71 9.27
CA GLY A 159 3.76 6.22 9.37
C GLY A 159 3.45 4.99 8.51
N MET A 160 4.45 4.18 8.11
CA MET A 160 4.23 3.03 7.23
C MET A 160 3.09 2.12 7.72
N PHE A 161 2.97 1.95 9.05
CA PHE A 161 1.92 1.17 9.71
C PHE A 161 1.03 2.03 10.62
N PHE A 162 0.99 3.34 10.41
CA PHE A 162 0.17 4.25 11.24
C PHE A 162 -1.27 3.74 11.40
N LYS A 163 -1.69 3.53 12.64
CA LYS A 163 -3.04 3.03 13.00
C LYS A 163 -3.45 1.70 12.34
N CYS A 164 -2.50 0.79 12.14
CA CYS A 164 -2.83 -0.60 11.82
C CYS A 164 -3.24 -1.36 13.09
N ILE A 165 -4.40 -1.00 13.64
CA ILE A 165 -4.87 -1.42 14.97
C ILE A 165 -5.10 -2.93 15.14
N SER A 166 -5.32 -3.66 14.06
CA SER A 166 -5.52 -5.13 14.09
C SER A 166 -4.27 -5.92 13.73
N LEU A 167 -3.15 -5.26 13.36
CA LEU A 167 -1.95 -5.96 12.94
C LEU A 167 -1.27 -6.62 14.15
N LYS A 168 -1.19 -7.98 14.12
CA LYS A 168 -0.63 -8.80 15.19
C LYS A 168 0.48 -9.73 14.74
N ASP A 169 0.50 -10.12 13.47
CA ASP A 169 1.49 -11.03 12.88
C ASP A 169 2.19 -10.28 11.73
N LEU A 170 3.29 -9.61 12.07
CA LEU A 170 4.12 -8.87 11.11
C LEU A 170 5.47 -9.58 10.94
N ASN A 171 5.64 -10.25 9.78
CA ASN A 171 6.93 -10.78 9.42
C ASN A 171 7.68 -9.78 8.54
N ILE A 172 8.66 -9.10 9.14
CA ILE A 172 9.51 -8.09 8.52
C ILE A 172 10.97 -8.42 8.81
N SER A 173 11.85 -8.26 7.84
CA SER A 173 13.31 -8.51 7.96
C SER A 173 14.07 -7.33 7.37
N ASN A 174 15.37 -7.23 7.68
CA ASN A 174 16.29 -6.22 7.12
C ASN A 174 15.80 -4.77 7.30
N PHE A 175 15.12 -4.52 8.39
CA PHE A 175 14.57 -3.21 8.73
C PHE A 175 15.60 -2.52 9.64
N ASN A 176 16.31 -1.54 9.11
CA ASN A 176 17.34 -0.81 9.84
C ASN A 176 16.68 0.32 10.64
N ILE A 177 16.11 -0.01 11.77
CA ILE A 177 15.64 0.97 12.75
C ILE A 177 16.79 1.31 13.69
N ILE A 178 16.96 2.58 13.99
CA ILE A 178 18.08 3.09 14.76
C ILE A 178 17.67 3.31 16.23
N ASP A 179 16.42 3.72 16.47
CA ASP A 179 15.96 4.11 17.81
C ASP A 179 14.43 3.94 17.99
N GLU A 180 13.98 4.22 19.23
CA GLU A 180 12.58 4.11 19.63
C GLU A 180 11.70 5.19 18.97
N GLU A 181 12.23 6.39 18.70
CA GLU A 181 11.50 7.48 18.06
C GLU A 181 11.06 7.06 16.66
N GLU A 182 11.95 6.42 15.92
CA GLU A 182 11.66 5.90 14.57
C GLU A 182 10.61 4.78 14.60
N ILE A 183 10.68 3.86 15.59
CA ILE A 183 9.62 2.85 15.81
C ILE A 183 8.27 3.54 16.05
N ASN A 184 8.25 4.54 16.94
CA ASN A 184 7.02 5.24 17.28
C ASN A 184 6.45 6.01 16.10
N GLU A 185 7.26 6.58 15.23
CA GLU A 185 6.79 7.20 13.99
C GLU A 185 6.16 6.20 13.02
N ILE A 186 6.79 5.04 12.86
CA ILE A 186 6.38 4.01 11.88
C ILE A 186 5.11 3.30 12.34
N PHE A 187 5.01 2.95 13.65
CA PHE A 187 3.95 2.12 14.22
C PHE A 187 2.93 2.89 15.07
N ASN A 188 2.92 4.22 15.00
CA ASN A 188 2.02 5.05 15.80
C ASN A 188 0.55 4.59 15.67
N GLY A 189 -0.08 4.30 16.82
CA GLY A 189 -1.46 3.85 16.89
C GLY A 189 -1.69 2.38 16.50
N CYS A 190 -0.62 1.57 16.37
CA CYS A 190 -0.72 0.12 16.42
C CYS A 190 -0.95 -0.37 17.86
N SER A 191 -1.12 -1.69 18.05
CA SER A 191 -1.23 -2.24 19.40
C SER A 191 0.11 -2.16 20.16
N ASP A 192 0.04 -1.98 21.48
CA ASP A 192 1.23 -1.91 22.34
C ASP A 192 2.05 -3.21 22.24
N GLU A 193 1.38 -4.36 22.07
CA GLU A 193 2.03 -5.65 21.90
C GLU A 193 2.90 -5.69 20.64
N LEU A 194 2.39 -5.17 19.52
CA LEU A 194 3.16 -5.12 18.27
C LEU A 194 4.34 -4.16 18.39
N ILE A 195 4.14 -2.98 18.97
CA ILE A 195 5.20 -1.99 19.17
C ILE A 195 6.32 -2.61 20.02
N LEU A 196 5.97 -3.23 21.17
CA LEU A 196 6.93 -3.89 22.04
C LEU A 196 7.67 -5.05 21.33
N GLU A 197 6.96 -5.84 20.51
CA GLU A 197 7.59 -6.90 19.71
C GLU A 197 8.64 -6.33 18.75
N MET A 198 8.31 -5.22 18.06
CA MET A 198 9.21 -4.57 17.12
C MET A 198 10.42 -3.93 17.84
N CYS A 199 10.20 -3.27 18.97
CA CYS A 199 11.27 -2.75 19.81
C CYS A 199 12.26 -3.84 20.24
N LYS A 200 11.76 -4.98 20.71
CA LYS A 200 12.61 -6.14 21.06
C LYS A 200 13.34 -6.71 19.86
N LYS A 201 12.67 -6.82 18.74
CA LYS A 201 13.22 -7.40 17.51
C LYS A 201 14.38 -6.60 16.94
N PHE A 202 14.32 -5.27 17.06
CA PHE A 202 15.30 -4.35 16.50
C PHE A 202 16.24 -3.75 17.53
N ASN A 203 16.18 -4.22 18.81
CA ASN A 203 17.01 -3.77 19.93
C ASN A 203 16.96 -2.24 20.15
N CYS A 204 15.76 -1.67 20.03
CA CYS A 204 15.55 -0.22 20.22
C CYS A 204 15.18 0.15 21.66
N LEU A 205 15.10 -0.81 22.58
CA LEU A 205 14.87 -0.54 24.00
C LEU A 205 16.21 -0.28 24.69
N ASP A 206 16.32 0.83 25.38
CA ASP A 206 17.42 1.03 26.34
C ASP A 206 17.29 0.00 27.47
N ASP A 207 18.40 -0.65 27.85
CA ASP A 207 18.44 -1.70 28.89
C ASP A 207 17.92 -1.23 30.26
N ASP A 208 17.74 0.08 30.47
CA ASP A 208 17.36 0.73 31.74
C ASP A 208 15.89 1.26 31.77
N LEU A 209 15.09 1.07 30.69
CA LEU A 209 13.71 1.55 30.68
C LEU A 209 12.77 0.56 31.33
N ASP A 210 12.34 0.88 32.54
CA ASP A 210 11.25 0.25 33.28
C ASP A 210 9.98 0.21 32.40
N TYR A 211 9.32 -0.95 32.33
CA TYR A 211 8.08 -1.26 31.58
C TYR A 211 6.88 -0.33 31.89
N ASP A 212 7.05 0.66 32.78
CA ASP A 212 6.00 1.59 33.19
C ASP A 212 5.75 2.76 32.21
N TYR A 213 6.64 3.01 31.23
CA TYR A 213 6.48 4.15 30.31
C TYR A 213 5.48 3.90 29.16
N LEU A 214 5.14 2.66 28.84
CA LEU A 214 4.14 2.32 27.82
C LEU A 214 2.69 2.55 28.27
N ASN A 215 2.47 3.07 29.49
CA ASN A 215 1.15 3.35 30.07
C ASN A 215 0.68 4.81 29.92
N ILE A 216 1.33 5.65 29.13
CA ILE A 216 0.96 7.06 29.00
C ILE A 216 0.23 7.29 27.68
N ASN A 217 -1.03 6.91 27.62
CA ASN A 217 -2.14 7.54 26.89
C ASN A 217 -3.41 6.66 26.99
N LYS A 218 -3.90 6.50 28.22
CA LYS A 218 -5.31 6.11 28.44
C LYS A 218 -6.18 7.33 28.64
#